data_d58325fd3414c7220a046a5f41ad3a93
#
_entry.id   d58325fd3414c7220a046a5f41ad3a93
#
_cell.length_a   1.000
_cell.length_b   1.000
_cell.length_c   1.000
_cell.angle_alpha   90.00
_cell.angle_beta   90.00
_cell.angle_gamma   90.00
#
_symmetry.space_group_name_H-M   'P 1'
#
loop_
_entity.id
_entity.type
_entity.pdbx_description
1 polymer ?
#
loop_
_entity_poly.entity_id
_entity_poly.type
_entity_poly.pdbx_seq_one_letter_code
_entity_poly.pdbx_strand_id
1 'polypeptide(L)'
;MSEQHDAVDIIRAKRDRQTLTDEQIDWVIDAYTRGAVADEQMSALAMAILLNGMDRAEISRWTAAMIASGERMDFCSLSRPTADKHSTGGVGDKITLPLAPLVAVFDVAVPQLSGRGLGHTGGTLDKLEAIPGWRADLSSEAMLRQLDEVGAVICAAGSGLAPADKKLYALRDVTGTVEAIPLIASSIMSKKIAEGTGALVLDVKVGSGAFMKTEADARELAETMVALGTDAGVRTVALLTDMATPLGLTAGNGLEVRESVEVLAGGGPQDVIDLTVALAVEMLAGAGRAQDEGEVRAALADGRAMDVWRRMIAAQGGDPDAPLPTARETETVLADTDGVLTALDAYAVGVAAWRLGAGRARKEDPVQAAAGVELHAKPGDRVSAGQPLMTLHTDTPERFARAREALAGGWQIGEAEQAGSRSVVLDRITAEEADR
;
A
#
# COMPACT_ATOMS: atom_id res chain seq x y z
N MET A 1 12.51 39.93 3.09
CA MET A 1 11.05 40.22 2.96
C MET A 1 10.43 39.83 4.28
N SER A 2 9.53 40.62 4.86
CA SER A 2 8.77 40.21 6.05
C SER A 2 7.86 39.06 5.65
N GLU A 3 7.85 37.96 6.41
CA GLU A 3 6.89 36.88 6.23
C GLU A 3 5.47 37.42 6.38
N GLN A 4 4.52 36.90 5.60
CA GLN A 4 3.15 37.37 5.55
C GLN A 4 2.35 36.85 6.77
N HIS A 5 2.73 35.68 7.28
CA HIS A 5 2.10 35.01 8.43
C HIS A 5 3.15 34.59 9.46
N ASP A 6 2.68 34.23 10.65
CA ASP A 6 3.49 33.68 11.73
C ASP A 6 3.03 32.25 12.05
N ALA A 7 3.96 31.31 12.10
CA ALA A 7 3.65 29.90 12.40
C ALA A 7 2.94 29.73 13.75
N VAL A 8 3.27 30.56 14.77
CA VAL A 8 2.66 30.48 16.09
C VAL A 8 1.17 30.85 16.04
N ASP A 9 0.81 31.85 15.20
CA ASP A 9 -0.59 32.27 15.08
C ASP A 9 -1.42 31.18 14.36
N ILE A 10 -0.87 30.50 13.35
CA ILE A 10 -1.50 29.37 12.67
C ILE A 10 -1.68 28.19 13.64
N ILE A 11 -0.67 27.87 14.45
CA ILE A 11 -0.74 26.84 15.48
C ILE A 11 -1.84 27.16 16.48
N ARG A 12 -1.92 28.43 16.97
CA ARG A 12 -2.95 28.87 17.90
C ARG A 12 -4.34 28.76 17.30
N ALA A 13 -4.53 29.20 16.06
CA ALA A 13 -5.81 29.08 15.37
C ALA A 13 -6.29 27.63 15.36
N LYS A 14 -5.43 26.67 14.95
CA LYS A 14 -5.80 25.26 14.89
C LYS A 14 -5.97 24.62 16.28
N ARG A 15 -5.11 24.99 17.25
CA ARG A 15 -5.24 24.59 18.65
C ARG A 15 -6.60 24.99 19.23
N ASP A 16 -7.07 26.19 18.88
CA ASP A 16 -8.30 26.79 19.39
C ASP A 16 -9.52 26.43 18.50
N ARG A 17 -9.39 25.40 17.65
CA ARG A 17 -10.41 24.83 16.76
C ARG A 17 -10.94 25.80 15.70
N GLN A 18 -10.13 26.75 15.28
CA GLN A 18 -10.48 27.64 14.17
C GLN A 18 -10.10 26.97 12.84
N THR A 19 -10.89 27.24 11.79
CA THR A 19 -10.55 26.86 10.41
C THR A 19 -9.41 27.75 9.92
N LEU A 20 -8.40 27.14 9.31
CA LEU A 20 -7.30 27.85 8.67
C LEU A 20 -7.74 28.41 7.32
N THR A 21 -7.29 29.62 7.00
CA THR A 21 -7.53 30.18 5.67
C THR A 21 -6.61 29.55 4.61
N ASP A 22 -7.01 29.68 3.35
CA ASP A 22 -6.19 29.19 2.21
C ASP A 22 -4.78 29.80 2.23
N GLU A 23 -4.66 31.10 2.53
CA GLU A 23 -3.38 31.79 2.58
C GLU A 23 -2.49 31.29 3.73
N GLN A 24 -3.09 30.96 4.88
CA GLN A 24 -2.37 30.37 6.01
C GLN A 24 -1.82 28.98 5.67
N ILE A 25 -2.64 28.16 5.00
CA ILE A 25 -2.26 26.82 4.60
C ILE A 25 -1.14 26.87 3.54
N ASP A 26 -1.30 27.68 2.51
CA ASP A 26 -0.28 27.83 1.48
C ASP A 26 1.05 28.31 2.06
N TRP A 27 0.99 29.35 2.90
CA TRP A 27 2.17 29.91 3.52
C TRP A 27 2.89 28.89 4.42
N VAL A 28 2.16 28.15 5.28
CA VAL A 28 2.82 27.24 6.23
C VAL A 28 3.46 26.05 5.52
N ILE A 29 2.85 25.52 4.48
CA ILE A 29 3.43 24.42 3.66
C ILE A 29 4.66 24.89 2.90
N ASP A 30 4.59 26.05 2.24
CA ASP A 30 5.75 26.63 1.53
C ASP A 30 6.89 26.98 2.50
N ALA A 31 6.59 27.68 3.59
CA ALA A 31 7.57 28.08 4.59
C ALA A 31 8.23 26.87 5.29
N TYR A 32 7.47 25.82 5.55
CA TYR A 32 8.02 24.58 6.08
C TYR A 32 8.91 23.87 5.06
N THR A 33 8.52 23.84 3.81
CA THR A 33 9.30 23.22 2.73
C THR A 33 10.64 23.93 2.56
N ARG A 34 10.66 25.25 2.61
CA ARG A 34 11.86 26.10 2.53
C ARG A 34 12.70 26.10 3.83
N GLY A 35 12.20 25.58 4.94
CA GLY A 35 12.86 25.57 6.23
C GLY A 35 12.71 26.87 7.03
N ALA A 36 11.78 27.76 6.66
CA ALA A 36 11.43 28.98 7.42
C ALA A 36 10.54 28.68 8.64
N VAL A 37 9.73 27.62 8.57
CA VAL A 37 9.02 27.04 9.72
C VAL A 37 9.85 25.88 10.25
N ALA A 38 10.14 25.89 11.56
CA ALA A 38 10.94 24.88 12.23
C ALA A 38 10.14 23.57 12.46
N ASP A 39 10.86 22.46 12.62
CA ASP A 39 10.26 21.14 12.87
C ASP A 39 9.39 21.14 14.16
N GLU A 40 9.81 21.85 15.21
CA GLU A 40 9.05 22.00 16.45
C GLU A 40 7.71 22.71 16.24
N GLN A 41 7.67 23.71 15.36
CA GLN A 41 6.45 24.44 15.03
C GLN A 41 5.52 23.58 14.19
N MET A 42 6.06 22.88 13.17
CA MET A 42 5.26 21.98 12.35
C MET A 42 4.76 20.76 13.15
N SER A 43 5.55 20.26 14.11
CA SER A 43 5.11 19.20 15.05
C SER A 43 3.92 19.64 15.89
N ALA A 44 3.96 20.89 16.41
CA ALA A 44 2.86 21.45 17.18
C ALA A 44 1.58 21.62 16.31
N LEU A 45 1.73 22.06 15.06
CA LEU A 45 0.61 22.17 14.12
C LEU A 45 0.04 20.79 13.76
N ALA A 46 0.87 19.80 13.47
CA ALA A 46 0.45 18.43 13.18
C ALA A 46 -0.30 17.81 14.36
N MET A 47 0.15 18.05 15.59
CA MET A 47 -0.56 17.62 16.80
C MET A 47 -1.89 18.36 16.99
N ALA A 48 -1.95 19.67 16.72
CA ALA A 48 -3.21 20.42 16.76
C ALA A 48 -4.22 19.89 15.73
N ILE A 49 -3.76 19.51 14.53
CA ILE A 49 -4.59 18.88 13.49
C ILE A 49 -5.07 17.49 13.95
N LEU A 50 -4.19 16.66 14.52
CA LEU A 50 -4.57 15.33 15.04
C LEU A 50 -5.70 15.43 16.06
N LEU A 51 -5.62 16.40 16.98
CA LEU A 51 -6.56 16.54 18.10
C LEU A 51 -7.87 17.25 17.70
N ASN A 52 -7.86 18.11 16.71
CA ASN A 52 -8.99 18.98 16.36
C ASN A 52 -9.55 18.75 14.95
N GLY A 53 -8.88 17.94 14.13
CA GLY A 53 -9.27 17.68 12.75
C GLY A 53 -9.01 18.85 11.79
N MET A 54 -9.42 18.65 10.57
CA MET A 54 -9.53 19.66 9.49
C MET A 54 -10.86 19.45 8.79
N ASP A 55 -11.49 20.50 8.30
CA ASP A 55 -12.64 20.36 7.43
C ASP A 55 -12.23 20.02 5.98
N ARG A 56 -13.21 19.67 5.13
CA ARG A 56 -12.94 19.25 3.74
C ARG A 56 -12.18 20.34 2.95
N ALA A 57 -12.52 21.61 3.14
CA ALA A 57 -11.87 22.71 2.43
C ALA A 57 -10.40 22.85 2.84
N GLU A 58 -10.13 22.78 4.15
CA GLU A 58 -8.75 22.77 4.68
C GLU A 58 -7.95 21.60 4.11
N ILE A 59 -8.50 20.36 4.08
CA ILE A 59 -7.81 19.16 3.59
C ILE A 59 -7.51 19.31 2.09
N SER A 60 -8.47 19.78 1.30
CA SER A 60 -8.30 20.02 -0.13
C SER A 60 -7.21 21.06 -0.39
N ARG A 61 -7.21 22.18 0.35
CA ARG A 61 -6.18 23.22 0.21
C ARG A 61 -4.81 22.73 0.64
N TRP A 62 -4.72 22.03 1.77
CA TRP A 62 -3.48 21.43 2.24
C TRP A 62 -2.87 20.48 1.21
N THR A 63 -3.71 19.60 0.64
CA THR A 63 -3.30 18.67 -0.42
C THR A 63 -2.80 19.43 -1.66
N ALA A 64 -3.53 20.47 -2.09
CA ALA A 64 -3.12 21.31 -3.22
C ALA A 64 -1.78 22.02 -2.99
N ALA A 65 -1.56 22.57 -1.79
CA ALA A 65 -0.30 23.19 -1.41
C ALA A 65 0.87 22.18 -1.39
N MET A 66 0.65 20.95 -0.92
CA MET A 66 1.66 19.88 -1.00
C MET A 66 2.00 19.51 -2.43
N ILE A 67 1.01 19.39 -3.33
CA ILE A 67 1.22 19.14 -4.76
C ILE A 67 2.02 20.28 -5.39
N ALA A 68 1.66 21.53 -5.09
CA ALA A 68 2.32 22.72 -5.63
C ALA A 68 3.78 22.89 -5.16
N SER A 69 4.19 22.19 -4.08
CA SER A 69 5.57 22.21 -3.60
C SER A 69 6.56 21.48 -4.51
N GLY A 70 6.09 20.69 -5.48
CA GLY A 70 6.93 19.85 -6.31
C GLY A 70 6.49 19.79 -7.77
N GLU A 71 7.03 18.80 -8.46
CA GLU A 71 6.75 18.53 -9.87
C GLU A 71 5.47 17.69 -10.01
N ARG A 72 4.82 17.80 -11.18
CA ARG A 72 3.77 16.90 -11.62
C ARG A 72 4.26 16.09 -12.81
N MET A 73 3.87 14.82 -12.85
CA MET A 73 4.13 13.99 -14.03
C MET A 73 3.06 14.26 -15.08
N ASP A 74 3.44 14.09 -16.35
CA ASP A 74 2.54 14.25 -17.49
C ASP A 74 2.61 13.02 -18.39
N PHE A 75 1.47 12.39 -18.59
CA PHE A 75 1.27 11.21 -19.43
C PHE A 75 0.50 11.51 -20.74
N CYS A 76 0.32 12.78 -21.09
CA CYS A 76 -0.42 13.16 -22.31
C CYS A 76 0.20 12.63 -23.61
N SER A 77 1.49 12.28 -23.59
CA SER A 77 2.19 11.67 -24.73
C SER A 77 1.89 10.17 -24.93
N LEU A 78 1.32 9.49 -23.94
CA LEU A 78 0.96 8.08 -24.06
C LEU A 78 -0.28 7.90 -24.96
N SER A 79 -0.25 6.85 -25.77
CA SER A 79 -1.35 6.49 -26.69
C SER A 79 -2.54 5.83 -25.99
N ARG A 80 -2.37 5.45 -24.72
CA ARG A 80 -3.37 4.72 -23.92
C ARG A 80 -3.70 5.48 -22.63
N PRO A 81 -4.95 5.30 -22.10
CA PRO A 81 -5.32 5.92 -20.82
C PRO A 81 -4.48 5.37 -19.67
N THR A 82 -4.38 6.16 -18.60
CA THR A 82 -3.63 5.77 -17.40
C THR A 82 -4.56 5.48 -16.23
N ALA A 83 -4.24 4.45 -15.46
CA ALA A 83 -4.86 4.16 -14.17
C ALA A 83 -3.81 3.68 -13.18
N ASP A 84 -3.97 4.04 -11.91
CA ASP A 84 -3.10 3.56 -10.85
C ASP A 84 -3.89 3.08 -9.64
N LYS A 85 -3.23 2.37 -8.75
CA LYS A 85 -3.78 1.89 -7.48
C LYS A 85 -2.91 2.33 -6.31
N HIS A 86 -3.53 2.72 -5.23
CA HIS A 86 -2.84 2.93 -3.96
C HIS A 86 -3.42 2.02 -2.88
N SER A 87 -2.55 1.30 -2.16
CA SER A 87 -2.92 0.57 -0.95
C SER A 87 -2.47 1.35 0.28
N THR A 88 -3.30 1.37 1.32
CA THR A 88 -2.92 1.90 2.63
C THR A 88 -1.92 1.00 3.37
N GLY A 89 -1.59 -0.15 2.79
CA GLY A 89 -0.60 -1.09 3.29
C GLY A 89 -1.17 -2.16 4.23
N GLY A 90 -0.54 -3.32 4.20
CA GLY A 90 -0.97 -4.47 5.00
C GLY A 90 0.05 -5.60 5.01
N VAL A 91 -0.34 -6.72 5.56
CA VAL A 91 0.49 -7.93 5.71
C VAL A 91 0.17 -8.91 4.58
N GLY A 92 1.21 -9.30 3.82
CA GLY A 92 1.04 -10.10 2.62
C GLY A 92 0.42 -9.33 1.45
N ASP A 93 0.39 -7.99 1.49
CA ASP A 93 -0.16 -7.16 0.43
C ASP A 93 0.80 -7.09 -0.79
N LYS A 94 0.68 -8.11 -1.62
CA LYS A 94 1.42 -8.29 -2.87
C LYS A 94 0.64 -7.87 -4.11
N ILE A 95 -0.58 -7.38 -3.95
CA ILE A 95 -1.56 -7.18 -5.03
C ILE A 95 -1.01 -6.35 -6.20
N THR A 96 -0.19 -5.34 -5.93
CA THR A 96 0.40 -4.51 -6.99
C THR A 96 1.17 -5.34 -8.04
N LEU A 97 1.79 -6.46 -7.62
CA LEU A 97 2.62 -7.29 -8.50
C LEU A 97 1.80 -7.98 -9.61
N PRO A 98 0.71 -8.71 -9.30
CA PRO A 98 -0.15 -9.27 -10.34
C PRO A 98 -1.09 -8.24 -10.98
N LEU A 99 -1.48 -7.18 -10.26
CA LEU A 99 -2.46 -6.19 -10.72
C LEU A 99 -1.94 -5.32 -11.86
N ALA A 100 -0.72 -4.77 -11.74
CA ALA A 100 -0.19 -3.86 -12.75
C ALA A 100 -0.07 -4.53 -14.13
N PRO A 101 0.51 -5.73 -14.26
CA PRO A 101 0.54 -6.43 -15.54
C PRO A 101 -0.85 -6.86 -16.03
N LEU A 102 -1.76 -7.24 -15.14
CA LEU A 102 -3.13 -7.62 -15.52
C LEU A 102 -3.89 -6.46 -16.17
N VAL A 103 -3.86 -5.28 -15.57
CA VAL A 103 -4.52 -4.09 -16.11
C VAL A 103 -3.92 -3.68 -17.46
N ALA A 104 -2.62 -3.80 -17.61
CA ALA A 104 -1.93 -3.47 -18.86
C ALA A 104 -2.31 -4.39 -20.04
N VAL A 105 -2.82 -5.60 -19.79
CA VAL A 105 -3.38 -6.48 -20.84
C VAL A 105 -4.50 -5.79 -21.64
N PHE A 106 -5.24 -4.89 -21.00
CA PHE A 106 -6.43 -4.22 -21.55
C PHE A 106 -6.15 -2.81 -22.10
N ASP A 107 -4.91 -2.59 -22.56
CA ASP A 107 -4.49 -1.32 -23.17
C ASP A 107 -4.65 -0.09 -22.24
N VAL A 108 -4.35 -0.28 -20.95
CA VAL A 108 -4.23 0.77 -19.94
C VAL A 108 -2.79 0.86 -19.46
N ALA A 109 -2.24 2.05 -19.36
CA ALA A 109 -0.91 2.26 -18.79
C ALA A 109 -1.01 2.38 -17.25
N VAL A 110 -0.14 1.63 -16.56
CA VAL A 110 -0.09 1.59 -15.09
C VAL A 110 1.26 2.11 -14.60
N PRO A 111 1.37 3.43 -14.29
CA PRO A 111 2.60 4.05 -13.79
C PRO A 111 2.70 3.93 -12.26
N GLN A 112 2.81 2.74 -11.74
CA GLN A 112 2.74 2.46 -10.30
C GLN A 112 3.97 2.97 -9.55
N LEU A 113 3.86 4.10 -8.88
CA LEU A 113 4.85 4.56 -7.91
C LEU A 113 4.66 3.86 -6.57
N SER A 114 5.73 3.28 -6.07
CA SER A 114 5.71 2.47 -4.85
C SER A 114 6.82 2.83 -3.88
N GLY A 115 6.70 2.33 -2.66
CA GLY A 115 7.67 2.55 -1.57
C GLY A 115 8.30 1.26 -1.06
N ARG A 116 9.33 1.45 -0.22
CA ARG A 116 9.88 0.39 0.63
C ARG A 116 9.06 0.27 1.91
N GLY A 117 9.04 -0.92 2.49
CA GLY A 117 8.35 -1.20 3.75
C GLY A 117 9.10 -0.67 4.98
N LEU A 118 8.34 -0.41 6.03
CA LEU A 118 8.84 -0.09 7.35
C LEU A 118 7.97 -0.78 8.41
N GLY A 119 8.61 -1.33 9.45
CA GLY A 119 7.90 -2.07 10.48
C GLY A 119 7.30 -3.37 9.96
N HIS A 120 6.03 -3.63 10.31
CA HIS A 120 5.31 -4.87 10.03
C HIS A 120 4.69 -4.95 8.63
N THR A 121 4.64 -3.85 7.89
CA THR A 121 4.12 -3.82 6.52
C THR A 121 5.22 -3.99 5.50
N GLY A 122 5.04 -4.89 4.53
CA GLY A 122 6.00 -5.12 3.45
C GLY A 122 5.94 -4.02 2.39
N GLY A 123 7.08 -3.62 1.83
CA GLY A 123 7.16 -2.66 0.73
C GLY A 123 7.16 -3.36 -0.64
N THR A 124 6.45 -2.81 -1.60
CA THR A 124 6.41 -3.36 -2.97
C THR A 124 7.79 -3.39 -3.62
N LEU A 125 8.61 -2.35 -3.40
CA LEU A 125 9.96 -2.31 -3.95
C LEU A 125 10.87 -3.37 -3.34
N ASP A 126 10.78 -3.61 -2.01
CA ASP A 126 11.58 -4.65 -1.34
C ASP A 126 11.27 -6.05 -1.88
N LYS A 127 10.01 -6.29 -2.27
CA LYS A 127 9.60 -7.55 -2.90
C LYS A 127 10.25 -7.71 -4.27
N LEU A 128 10.14 -6.70 -5.12
CA LEU A 128 10.71 -6.73 -6.47
C LEU A 128 12.25 -6.75 -6.46
N GLU A 129 12.90 -6.13 -5.48
CA GLU A 129 14.35 -6.18 -5.28
C GLU A 129 14.86 -7.59 -4.92
N ALA A 130 13.97 -8.53 -4.56
CA ALA A 130 14.32 -9.96 -4.44
C ALA A 130 14.57 -10.63 -5.81
N ILE A 131 14.12 -10.02 -6.92
CA ILE A 131 14.35 -10.52 -8.28
C ILE A 131 15.75 -10.08 -8.73
N PRO A 132 16.64 -11.01 -9.12
CA PRO A 132 17.99 -10.66 -9.52
C PRO A 132 18.03 -9.63 -10.66
N GLY A 133 18.81 -8.56 -10.46
CA GLY A 133 19.03 -7.52 -11.46
C GLY A 133 17.96 -6.45 -11.56
N TRP A 134 16.78 -6.63 -10.95
CA TRP A 134 15.70 -5.65 -11.01
C TRP A 134 16.06 -4.32 -10.31
N ARG A 135 15.61 -3.20 -10.88
CA ARG A 135 15.90 -1.85 -10.38
C ARG A 135 14.64 -1.03 -10.20
N ALA A 136 14.52 -0.41 -9.03
CA ALA A 136 13.41 0.48 -8.69
C ALA A 136 13.54 1.87 -9.31
N ASP A 137 14.76 2.35 -9.51
CA ASP A 137 15.02 3.71 -9.94
C ASP A 137 15.01 3.81 -11.47
N LEU A 138 14.09 4.62 -12.00
CA LEU A 138 13.96 4.92 -13.41
C LEU A 138 13.96 6.44 -13.63
N SER A 139 14.54 6.89 -14.75
CA SER A 139 14.31 8.26 -15.23
C SER A 139 12.87 8.39 -15.77
N SER A 140 12.33 9.61 -15.76
CA SER A 140 11.00 9.87 -16.34
C SER A 140 10.89 9.42 -17.80
N GLU A 141 11.95 9.59 -18.59
CA GLU A 141 12.00 9.12 -19.99
C GLU A 141 11.96 7.58 -20.10
N ALA A 142 12.70 6.87 -19.23
CA ALA A 142 12.69 5.41 -19.20
C ALA A 142 11.32 4.88 -18.77
N MET A 143 10.69 5.53 -17.81
CA MET A 143 9.34 5.21 -17.35
C MET A 143 8.31 5.39 -18.48
N LEU A 144 8.29 6.55 -19.14
CA LEU A 144 7.38 6.82 -20.26
C LEU A 144 7.56 5.81 -21.39
N ARG A 145 8.80 5.52 -21.79
CA ARG A 145 9.09 4.50 -22.80
C ARG A 145 8.57 3.14 -22.42
N GLN A 146 8.80 2.68 -21.19
CA GLN A 146 8.30 1.39 -20.72
C GLN A 146 6.78 1.35 -20.65
N LEU A 147 6.11 2.44 -20.24
CA LEU A 147 4.64 2.54 -20.27
C LEU A 147 4.08 2.44 -21.68
N ASP A 148 4.76 3.01 -22.68
CA ASP A 148 4.35 2.92 -24.08
C ASP A 148 4.58 1.52 -24.65
N GLU A 149 5.74 0.90 -24.39
CA GLU A 149 6.12 -0.41 -24.94
C GLU A 149 5.48 -1.60 -24.20
N VAL A 150 5.38 -1.54 -22.87
CA VAL A 150 4.94 -2.66 -22.02
C VAL A 150 3.56 -2.44 -21.44
N GLY A 151 3.22 -1.20 -21.08
CA GLY A 151 1.96 -0.82 -20.44
C GLY A 151 2.02 -0.77 -18.91
N ALA A 152 3.05 -1.29 -18.26
CA ALA A 152 3.16 -1.28 -16.80
C ALA A 152 4.59 -0.97 -16.34
N VAL A 153 4.68 -0.21 -15.26
CA VAL A 153 5.91 0.11 -14.53
C VAL A 153 5.61 0.06 -13.03
N ILE A 154 6.50 -0.53 -12.25
CA ILE A 154 6.51 -0.38 -10.79
C ILE A 154 7.88 0.19 -10.42
N CYS A 155 7.92 1.43 -9.90
CA CYS A 155 9.19 2.08 -9.61
C CYS A 155 9.11 2.98 -8.37
N ALA A 156 10.25 3.49 -7.92
CA ALA A 156 10.31 4.45 -6.84
C ALA A 156 9.83 5.83 -7.31
N ALA A 157 9.15 6.56 -6.40
CA ALA A 157 8.81 7.96 -6.66
C ALA A 157 10.06 8.82 -6.76
N GLY A 158 10.11 9.68 -7.77
CA GLY A 158 11.18 10.67 -7.92
C GLY A 158 11.24 11.66 -6.75
N SER A 159 12.40 12.25 -6.50
CA SER A 159 12.60 13.18 -5.38
C SER A 159 11.83 14.50 -5.53
N GLY A 160 11.41 14.86 -6.74
CA GLY A 160 10.64 16.06 -7.05
C GLY A 160 9.14 15.96 -6.77
N LEU A 161 8.61 14.76 -6.52
CA LEU A 161 7.17 14.55 -6.29
C LEU A 161 6.81 14.91 -4.84
N ALA A 162 5.93 15.90 -4.65
CA ALA A 162 5.41 16.37 -3.37
C ALA A 162 6.48 16.45 -2.24
N PRO A 163 7.57 17.24 -2.37
CA PRO A 163 8.66 17.29 -1.39
C PRO A 163 8.20 17.77 -0.01
N ALA A 164 7.16 18.61 0.07
CA ALA A 164 6.54 19.02 1.34
C ALA A 164 6.00 17.81 2.11
N ASP A 165 5.32 16.88 1.42
CA ASP A 165 4.81 15.66 2.04
C ASP A 165 5.94 14.76 2.54
N LYS A 166 6.99 14.58 1.75
CA LYS A 166 8.14 13.76 2.15
C LYS A 166 8.76 14.25 3.47
N LYS A 167 8.92 15.58 3.61
CA LYS A 167 9.46 16.20 4.82
C LYS A 167 8.50 16.06 5.99
N LEU A 168 7.21 16.35 5.77
CA LEU A 168 6.19 16.28 6.81
C LEU A 168 5.94 14.84 7.29
N TYR A 169 5.92 13.86 6.39
CA TYR A 169 5.74 12.47 6.76
C TYR A 169 6.88 11.97 7.67
N ALA A 170 8.13 12.32 7.35
CA ALA A 170 9.28 11.98 8.18
C ALA A 170 9.18 12.60 9.60
N LEU A 171 8.63 13.80 9.71
CA LEU A 171 8.38 14.46 11.00
C LEU A 171 7.25 13.75 11.77
N ARG A 172 6.15 13.40 11.11
CA ARG A 172 4.99 12.74 11.71
C ARG A 172 5.35 11.37 12.28
N ASP A 173 6.24 10.64 11.61
CA ASP A 173 6.71 9.32 12.02
C ASP A 173 7.37 9.32 13.41
N VAL A 174 8.06 10.41 13.77
CA VAL A 174 8.76 10.56 15.06
C VAL A 174 8.01 11.39 16.09
N THR A 175 6.84 11.98 15.74
CA THR A 175 6.06 12.84 16.64
C THR A 175 4.73 12.25 17.07
N GLY A 176 4.41 11.00 16.66
CA GLY A 176 3.16 10.33 17.03
C GLY A 176 1.93 11.01 16.42
N THR A 177 2.03 11.51 15.20
CA THR A 177 0.95 12.20 14.49
C THR A 177 0.57 11.53 13.16
N VAL A 178 1.01 10.28 12.94
CA VAL A 178 0.74 9.54 11.70
C VAL A 178 -0.75 9.23 11.54
N GLU A 179 -1.47 8.95 12.63
CA GLU A 179 -2.86 8.49 12.62
C GLU A 179 -3.90 9.57 12.28
N ALA A 180 -3.50 10.82 12.11
CA ALA A 180 -4.40 11.91 11.74
C ALA A 180 -4.98 11.68 10.34
N ILE A 181 -6.27 11.30 10.21
CA ILE A 181 -6.95 11.00 8.94
C ILE A 181 -6.75 12.12 7.91
N PRO A 182 -6.94 13.43 8.22
CA PRO A 182 -6.69 14.49 7.25
C PRO A 182 -5.28 14.48 6.67
N LEU A 183 -4.28 14.22 7.51
CA LEU A 183 -2.88 14.20 7.11
C LEU A 183 -2.51 12.89 6.39
N ILE A 184 -3.16 11.76 6.69
CA ILE A 184 -3.01 10.52 5.91
C ILE A 184 -3.56 10.73 4.50
N ALA A 185 -4.80 11.23 4.41
CA ALA A 185 -5.46 11.48 3.13
C ALA A 185 -4.64 12.43 2.25
N SER A 186 -4.23 13.58 2.80
CA SER A 186 -3.40 14.55 2.08
C SER A 186 -2.05 13.98 1.64
N SER A 187 -1.39 13.19 2.49
CA SER A 187 -0.10 12.57 2.18
C SER A 187 -0.21 11.57 1.02
N ILE A 188 -1.24 10.74 1.00
CA ILE A 188 -1.50 9.79 -0.07
C ILE A 188 -1.88 10.54 -1.35
N MET A 189 -2.89 11.40 -1.27
CA MET A 189 -3.49 12.03 -2.43
C MET A 189 -2.60 13.07 -3.08
N SER A 190 -1.75 13.78 -2.33
CA SER A 190 -0.80 14.72 -2.92
C SER A 190 0.16 14.03 -3.90
N LYS A 191 0.67 12.84 -3.56
CA LYS A 191 1.52 12.04 -4.45
C LYS A 191 0.75 11.47 -5.62
N LYS A 192 -0.43 10.89 -5.39
CA LYS A 192 -1.24 10.25 -6.42
C LYS A 192 -1.82 11.22 -7.44
N ILE A 193 -2.21 12.42 -7.00
CA ILE A 193 -2.64 13.48 -7.92
C ILE A 193 -1.44 14.07 -8.68
N ALA A 194 -0.30 14.30 -8.00
CA ALA A 194 0.92 14.78 -8.66
C ALA A 194 1.50 13.78 -9.68
N GLU A 195 1.24 12.49 -9.50
CA GLU A 195 1.57 11.42 -10.45
C GLU A 195 0.83 11.57 -11.79
N GLY A 196 -0.34 12.23 -11.81
CA GLY A 196 -0.99 12.64 -13.06
C GLY A 196 -1.76 11.56 -13.78
N THR A 197 -2.17 10.46 -13.11
CA THR A 197 -3.00 9.41 -13.70
C THR A 197 -4.44 9.85 -13.90
N GLY A 198 -5.09 9.35 -14.96
CA GLY A 198 -6.49 9.68 -15.28
C GLY A 198 -7.53 9.01 -14.37
N ALA A 199 -7.15 7.89 -13.75
CA ALA A 199 -8.00 7.15 -12.81
C ALA A 199 -7.15 6.61 -11.64
N LEU A 200 -7.76 6.53 -10.47
CA LEU A 200 -7.15 6.04 -9.24
C LEU A 200 -8.10 5.11 -8.49
N VAL A 201 -7.61 3.95 -8.12
CA VAL A 201 -8.32 3.03 -7.22
C VAL A 201 -7.59 2.97 -5.89
N LEU A 202 -8.30 3.22 -4.81
CA LEU A 202 -7.79 3.20 -3.45
C LEU A 202 -8.16 1.87 -2.79
N ASP A 203 -7.17 1.12 -2.37
CA ASP A 203 -7.31 -0.12 -1.61
C ASP A 203 -7.10 0.20 -0.13
N VAL A 204 -8.20 0.50 0.58
CA VAL A 204 -8.20 0.93 1.98
C VAL A 204 -8.35 -0.28 2.89
N LYS A 205 -7.23 -0.68 3.49
CA LYS A 205 -7.14 -1.85 4.35
C LYS A 205 -7.76 -1.62 5.73
N VAL A 206 -8.51 -2.61 6.22
CA VAL A 206 -9.21 -2.58 7.51
C VAL A 206 -8.85 -3.82 8.33
N GLY A 207 -8.44 -3.66 9.56
CA GLY A 207 -8.19 -4.77 10.48
C GLY A 207 -6.86 -4.69 11.22
N SER A 208 -6.52 -5.74 11.93
CA SER A 208 -5.34 -5.75 12.82
C SER A 208 -4.02 -5.50 12.08
N GLY A 209 -3.89 -5.97 10.85
CA GLY A 209 -2.70 -5.78 10.02
C GLY A 209 -2.65 -4.44 9.26
N ALA A 210 -3.72 -3.64 9.30
CA ALA A 210 -3.81 -2.35 8.63
C ALA A 210 -3.53 -1.17 9.58
N PHE A 211 -3.40 0.04 9.02
CA PHE A 211 -3.40 1.27 9.82
C PHE A 211 -4.79 1.56 10.39
N MET A 212 -5.84 1.44 9.57
CA MET A 212 -7.23 1.60 10.01
C MET A 212 -7.71 0.32 10.70
N LYS A 213 -8.05 0.43 11.99
CA LYS A 213 -8.47 -0.72 12.79
C LYS A 213 -9.96 -0.99 12.72
N THR A 214 -10.76 0.02 12.45
CA THR A 214 -12.23 -0.07 12.35
C THR A 214 -12.71 0.25 10.95
N GLU A 215 -13.87 -0.30 10.58
CA GLU A 215 -14.51 0.01 9.29
C GLU A 215 -14.95 1.49 9.22
N ALA A 216 -15.31 2.09 10.36
CA ALA A 216 -15.71 3.50 10.43
C ALA A 216 -14.56 4.43 10.06
N ASP A 217 -13.38 4.24 10.68
CA ASP A 217 -12.19 5.05 10.39
C ASP A 217 -11.71 4.86 8.95
N ALA A 218 -11.77 3.62 8.44
CA ALA A 218 -11.39 3.31 7.06
C ALA A 218 -12.35 3.93 6.04
N ARG A 219 -13.65 3.96 6.34
CA ARG A 219 -14.66 4.63 5.52
C ARG A 219 -14.42 6.13 5.48
N GLU A 220 -14.22 6.77 6.64
CA GLU A 220 -13.92 8.21 6.72
C GLU A 220 -12.67 8.56 5.89
N LEU A 221 -11.61 7.77 6.01
CA LEU A 221 -10.39 7.94 5.20
C LEU A 221 -10.67 7.78 3.71
N ALA A 222 -11.43 6.74 3.32
CA ALA A 222 -11.77 6.45 1.93
C ALA A 222 -12.62 7.55 1.31
N GLU A 223 -13.68 8.00 1.99
CA GLU A 223 -14.54 9.11 1.55
C GLU A 223 -13.73 10.40 1.38
N THR A 224 -12.87 10.72 2.35
CA THR A 224 -11.96 11.88 2.27
C THR A 224 -11.06 11.79 1.04
N MET A 225 -10.42 10.65 0.80
CA MET A 225 -9.51 10.48 -0.35
C MET A 225 -10.25 10.49 -1.69
N VAL A 226 -11.44 9.87 -1.77
CA VAL A 226 -12.26 9.88 -2.98
C VAL A 226 -12.70 11.32 -3.32
N ALA A 227 -13.12 12.10 -2.31
CA ALA A 227 -13.46 13.51 -2.48
C ALA A 227 -12.27 14.32 -3.00
N LEU A 228 -11.07 14.18 -2.40
CA LEU A 228 -9.85 14.86 -2.84
C LEU A 228 -9.48 14.54 -4.30
N GLY A 229 -9.59 13.27 -4.70
CA GLY A 229 -9.31 12.86 -6.06
C GLY A 229 -10.32 13.44 -7.06
N THR A 230 -11.61 13.42 -6.71
CA THR A 230 -12.69 13.98 -7.50
C THR A 230 -12.54 15.50 -7.65
N ASP A 231 -12.27 16.23 -6.57
CA ASP A 231 -12.01 17.67 -6.57
C ASP A 231 -10.82 18.04 -7.47
N ALA A 232 -9.83 17.15 -7.55
CA ALA A 232 -8.65 17.32 -8.44
C ALA A 232 -8.90 16.86 -9.89
N GLY A 233 -10.09 16.39 -10.25
CA GLY A 233 -10.43 15.92 -11.58
C GLY A 233 -9.95 14.51 -11.92
N VAL A 234 -9.51 13.73 -10.93
CA VAL A 234 -9.10 12.32 -11.07
C VAL A 234 -10.28 11.41 -10.77
N ARG A 235 -10.61 10.50 -11.68
CA ARG A 235 -11.65 9.48 -11.41
C ARG A 235 -11.20 8.55 -10.32
N THR A 236 -11.77 8.71 -9.13
CA THR A 236 -11.33 8.01 -7.93
C THR A 236 -12.42 7.14 -7.34
N VAL A 237 -12.10 5.91 -7.01
CA VAL A 237 -12.95 4.93 -6.30
C VAL A 237 -12.12 4.30 -5.19
N ALA A 238 -12.74 3.99 -4.06
CA ALA A 238 -12.10 3.23 -2.98
C ALA A 238 -12.82 1.89 -2.76
N LEU A 239 -12.02 0.84 -2.49
CA LEU A 239 -12.48 -0.42 -1.93
C LEU A 239 -11.98 -0.54 -0.50
N LEU A 240 -12.90 -0.79 0.44
CA LEU A 240 -12.54 -1.22 1.79
C LEU A 240 -12.24 -2.73 1.74
N THR A 241 -11.07 -3.13 2.24
CA THR A 241 -10.62 -4.52 2.09
C THR A 241 -10.12 -5.09 3.40
N ASP A 242 -10.42 -6.38 3.64
CA ASP A 242 -10.05 -7.04 4.89
C ASP A 242 -8.53 -7.20 5.06
N MET A 243 -8.04 -6.86 6.23
CA MET A 243 -6.66 -7.04 6.67
C MET A 243 -6.60 -7.51 8.14
N ALA A 244 -7.66 -8.13 8.63
CA ALA A 244 -7.65 -8.82 9.91
C ALA A 244 -6.85 -10.14 9.83
N THR A 245 -6.83 -10.75 8.64
CA THR A 245 -6.04 -11.93 8.30
C THR A 245 -5.00 -11.56 7.25
N PRO A 246 -3.78 -12.16 7.26
CA PRO A 246 -2.80 -11.93 6.20
C PRO A 246 -3.37 -12.26 4.82
N LEU A 247 -3.06 -11.43 3.82
CA LEU A 247 -3.50 -11.64 2.45
C LEU A 247 -2.63 -12.71 1.77
N GLY A 248 -3.26 -13.71 1.18
CA GLY A 248 -2.58 -14.88 0.64
C GLY A 248 -2.00 -15.78 1.72
N LEU A 249 -1.02 -16.57 1.35
CA LEU A 249 -0.36 -17.55 2.22
C LEU A 249 1.06 -17.14 2.62
N THR A 250 1.55 -15.98 2.16
CA THR A 250 2.92 -15.55 2.43
C THR A 250 2.99 -14.10 2.91
N ALA A 251 3.90 -13.84 3.85
CA ALA A 251 4.29 -12.51 4.29
C ALA A 251 5.83 -12.44 4.33
N GLY A 252 6.44 -11.70 3.39
CA GLY A 252 7.87 -11.58 3.21
C GLY A 252 8.20 -11.25 1.74
N ASN A 253 9.43 -10.80 1.45
CA ASN A 253 9.72 -10.21 0.14
C ASN A 253 9.71 -11.24 -1.01
N GLY A 254 10.68 -12.14 -1.08
CA GLY A 254 10.78 -13.15 -2.12
C GLY A 254 9.65 -14.19 -2.08
N LEU A 255 9.12 -14.49 -0.88
CA LEU A 255 7.96 -15.38 -0.72
C LEU A 255 6.73 -14.81 -1.42
N GLU A 256 6.46 -13.51 -1.24
CA GLU A 256 5.32 -12.84 -1.86
C GLU A 256 5.49 -12.66 -3.37
N VAL A 257 6.72 -12.51 -3.89
CA VAL A 257 6.98 -12.54 -5.33
C VAL A 257 6.64 -13.90 -5.91
N ARG A 258 7.06 -14.99 -5.24
CA ARG A 258 6.73 -16.37 -5.67
C ARG A 258 5.23 -16.58 -5.77
N GLU A 259 4.49 -16.21 -4.73
CA GLU A 259 3.03 -16.32 -4.71
C GLU A 259 2.35 -15.46 -5.78
N SER A 260 2.87 -14.25 -6.06
CA SER A 260 2.39 -13.41 -7.15
C SER A 260 2.61 -14.04 -8.53
N VAL A 261 3.74 -14.69 -8.73
CA VAL A 261 4.02 -15.44 -9.97
C VAL A 261 3.10 -16.65 -10.10
N GLU A 262 2.77 -17.34 -9.01
CA GLU A 262 1.77 -18.42 -9.02
C GLU A 262 0.39 -17.91 -9.42
N VAL A 263 -0.03 -16.74 -8.92
CA VAL A 263 -1.29 -16.09 -9.32
C VAL A 263 -1.28 -15.74 -10.80
N LEU A 264 -0.19 -15.18 -11.33
CA LEU A 264 -0.03 -14.87 -12.75
C LEU A 264 0.05 -16.13 -13.65
N ALA A 265 0.38 -17.28 -13.06
CA ALA A 265 0.35 -18.59 -13.74
C ALA A 265 -1.02 -19.29 -13.67
N GLY A 266 -2.06 -18.62 -13.15
CA GLY A 266 -3.42 -19.14 -13.03
C GLY A 266 -3.67 -20.00 -11.80
N GLY A 267 -2.77 -19.99 -10.81
CA GLY A 267 -2.90 -20.63 -9.51
C GLY A 267 -2.95 -19.62 -8.35
N GLY A 268 -2.44 -20.04 -7.18
CA GLY A 268 -2.30 -19.18 -5.99
C GLY A 268 -3.56 -19.04 -5.14
N PRO A 269 -3.48 -18.27 -4.03
CA PRO A 269 -4.57 -18.12 -3.08
C PRO A 269 -5.77 -17.35 -3.64
N GLN A 270 -6.97 -17.81 -3.32
CA GLN A 270 -8.21 -17.26 -3.88
C GLN A 270 -8.45 -15.80 -3.47
N ASP A 271 -8.13 -15.43 -2.24
CA ASP A 271 -8.27 -14.06 -1.73
C ASP A 271 -7.37 -13.06 -2.49
N VAL A 272 -6.16 -13.48 -2.88
CA VAL A 272 -5.26 -12.66 -3.72
C VAL A 272 -5.83 -12.51 -5.12
N ILE A 273 -6.35 -13.59 -5.71
CA ILE A 273 -7.00 -13.58 -7.03
C ILE A 273 -8.22 -12.66 -7.01
N ASP A 274 -9.12 -12.84 -6.04
CA ASP A 274 -10.37 -12.09 -5.96
C ASP A 274 -10.12 -10.59 -5.77
N LEU A 275 -9.18 -10.21 -4.90
CA LEU A 275 -8.84 -8.81 -4.70
C LEU A 275 -8.15 -8.20 -5.92
N THR A 276 -7.23 -8.95 -6.56
CA THR A 276 -6.57 -8.50 -7.79
C THR A 276 -7.58 -8.21 -8.89
N VAL A 277 -8.54 -9.12 -9.09
CA VAL A 277 -9.60 -8.97 -10.10
C VAL A 277 -10.52 -7.81 -9.77
N ALA A 278 -10.97 -7.68 -8.51
CA ALA A 278 -11.84 -6.59 -8.08
C ALA A 278 -11.20 -5.20 -8.34
N LEU A 279 -9.93 -5.04 -7.96
CA LEU A 279 -9.19 -3.79 -8.19
C LEU A 279 -8.95 -3.54 -9.69
N ALA A 280 -8.66 -4.58 -10.48
CA ALA A 280 -8.48 -4.46 -11.91
C ALA A 280 -9.75 -3.99 -12.61
N VAL A 281 -10.92 -4.54 -12.27
CA VAL A 281 -12.22 -4.12 -12.80
C VAL A 281 -12.46 -2.62 -12.56
N GLU A 282 -12.20 -2.13 -11.34
CA GLU A 282 -12.36 -0.71 -11.03
C GLU A 282 -11.34 0.18 -11.78
N MET A 283 -10.07 -0.25 -11.87
CA MET A 283 -9.05 0.48 -12.64
C MET A 283 -9.42 0.58 -14.11
N LEU A 284 -9.88 -0.52 -14.72
CA LEU A 284 -10.31 -0.57 -16.11
C LEU A 284 -11.56 0.30 -16.37
N ALA A 285 -12.53 0.26 -15.46
CA ALA A 285 -13.72 1.12 -15.54
C ALA A 285 -13.34 2.59 -15.43
N GLY A 286 -12.49 2.96 -14.48
CA GLY A 286 -11.95 4.32 -14.32
C GLY A 286 -11.19 4.80 -15.55
N ALA A 287 -10.43 3.93 -16.21
CA ALA A 287 -9.69 4.25 -17.44
C ALA A 287 -10.57 4.30 -18.70
N GLY A 288 -11.87 4.02 -18.61
CA GLY A 288 -12.77 3.95 -19.77
C GLY A 288 -12.55 2.69 -20.63
N ARG A 289 -12.02 1.65 -20.06
CA ARG A 289 -11.77 0.31 -20.65
C ARG A 289 -12.53 -0.79 -19.88
N ALA A 290 -13.73 -0.50 -19.40
CA ALA A 290 -14.52 -1.43 -18.59
C ALA A 290 -14.58 -2.83 -19.22
N GLN A 291 -14.31 -3.84 -18.39
CA GLN A 291 -14.40 -5.26 -18.73
C GLN A 291 -15.28 -5.96 -17.71
N ASP A 292 -15.89 -7.09 -18.10
CA ASP A 292 -16.53 -7.95 -17.14
C ASP A 292 -15.50 -8.73 -16.31
N GLU A 293 -15.88 -9.12 -15.11
CA GLU A 293 -15.02 -9.84 -14.18
C GLU A 293 -14.49 -11.16 -14.75
N GLY A 294 -15.31 -11.86 -15.55
CA GLY A 294 -14.93 -13.13 -16.16
C GLY A 294 -13.78 -12.97 -17.16
N GLU A 295 -13.79 -11.91 -17.98
CA GLU A 295 -12.70 -11.60 -18.92
C GLU A 295 -11.41 -11.20 -18.18
N VAL A 296 -11.53 -10.40 -17.11
CA VAL A 296 -10.37 -10.01 -16.28
C VAL A 296 -9.77 -11.25 -15.60
N ARG A 297 -10.60 -12.13 -15.08
CA ARG A 297 -10.17 -13.39 -14.44
C ARG A 297 -9.53 -14.34 -15.46
N ALA A 298 -10.07 -14.40 -16.68
CA ALA A 298 -9.49 -15.18 -17.76
C ALA A 298 -8.10 -14.66 -18.15
N ALA A 299 -7.91 -13.33 -18.27
CA ALA A 299 -6.63 -12.73 -18.59
C ALA A 299 -5.55 -12.99 -17.54
N LEU A 300 -5.94 -13.15 -16.28
CA LEU A 300 -5.02 -13.55 -15.20
C LEU A 300 -4.59 -15.03 -15.36
N ALA A 301 -5.53 -15.92 -15.74
CA ALA A 301 -5.33 -17.36 -15.75
C ALA A 301 -4.72 -17.89 -17.07
N ASP A 302 -4.88 -17.20 -18.21
CA ASP A 302 -4.51 -17.71 -19.55
C ASP A 302 -3.09 -17.34 -20.00
N GLY A 303 -2.32 -16.64 -19.16
CA GLY A 303 -0.93 -16.27 -19.38
C GLY A 303 -0.72 -14.85 -19.93
N ARG A 304 -1.76 -14.15 -20.38
CA ARG A 304 -1.61 -12.77 -20.89
C ARG A 304 -0.98 -11.83 -19.86
N ALA A 305 -1.42 -11.88 -18.61
CA ALA A 305 -0.85 -11.07 -17.53
C ALA A 305 0.60 -11.49 -17.20
N MET A 306 0.91 -12.79 -17.24
CA MET A 306 2.27 -13.31 -17.06
C MET A 306 3.24 -12.79 -18.15
N ASP A 307 2.79 -12.71 -19.40
CA ASP A 307 3.62 -12.17 -20.48
C ASP A 307 3.95 -10.69 -20.28
N VAL A 308 2.99 -9.90 -19.77
CA VAL A 308 3.25 -8.50 -19.40
C VAL A 308 4.21 -8.42 -18.22
N TRP A 309 4.01 -9.25 -17.18
CA TRP A 309 4.91 -9.33 -16.02
C TRP A 309 6.36 -9.57 -16.45
N ARG A 310 6.60 -10.58 -17.29
CA ARG A 310 7.96 -10.89 -17.77
C ARG A 310 8.61 -9.73 -18.51
N ARG A 311 7.86 -9.06 -19.40
CA ARG A 311 8.34 -7.86 -20.09
C ARG A 311 8.60 -6.70 -19.15
N MET A 312 7.73 -6.49 -18.16
CA MET A 312 7.88 -5.42 -17.15
C MET A 312 9.13 -5.62 -16.30
N ILE A 313 9.36 -6.83 -15.81
CA ILE A 313 10.55 -7.16 -15.01
C ILE A 313 11.83 -7.02 -15.84
N ALA A 314 11.84 -7.55 -17.06
CA ALA A 314 12.99 -7.47 -17.96
C ALA A 314 13.33 -6.03 -18.36
N ALA A 315 12.32 -5.18 -18.62
CA ALA A 315 12.52 -3.77 -18.96
C ALA A 315 13.21 -2.98 -17.82
N GLN A 316 13.06 -3.41 -16.58
CA GLN A 316 13.73 -2.83 -15.39
C GLN A 316 15.03 -3.57 -15.03
N GLY A 317 15.54 -4.43 -15.91
CA GLY A 317 16.83 -5.14 -15.78
C GLY A 317 16.77 -6.41 -14.94
N GLY A 318 15.58 -6.81 -14.46
CA GLY A 318 15.38 -8.06 -13.73
C GLY A 318 15.32 -9.28 -14.64
N ASP A 319 15.69 -10.42 -14.10
CA ASP A 319 15.48 -11.71 -14.77
C ASP A 319 14.21 -12.37 -14.18
N PRO A 320 13.10 -12.41 -14.95
CA PRO A 320 11.82 -12.93 -14.45
C PRO A 320 11.83 -14.45 -14.23
N ASP A 321 12.77 -15.17 -14.80
CA ASP A 321 12.90 -16.62 -14.70
C ASP A 321 14.03 -17.05 -13.73
N ALA A 322 14.76 -16.10 -13.13
CA ALA A 322 15.81 -16.40 -12.17
C ALA A 322 15.22 -17.00 -10.88
N PRO A 323 15.93 -17.95 -10.25
CA PRO A 323 15.50 -18.46 -8.96
C PRO A 323 15.49 -17.37 -7.91
N LEU A 324 14.37 -17.24 -7.20
CA LEU A 324 14.23 -16.32 -6.08
C LEU A 324 15.04 -16.80 -4.87
N PRO A 325 15.53 -15.88 -4.02
CA PRO A 325 16.26 -16.23 -2.79
C PRO A 325 15.44 -17.17 -1.91
N THR A 326 16.12 -18.17 -1.33
CA THR A 326 15.57 -19.10 -0.33
C THR A 326 16.32 -18.93 0.99
N ALA A 327 15.58 -18.95 2.10
CA ALA A 327 16.17 -18.83 3.43
C ALA A 327 17.04 -20.08 3.74
N ARG A 328 18.10 -19.87 4.50
CA ARG A 328 19.01 -20.93 4.93
C ARG A 328 18.40 -21.80 6.03
N GLU A 329 17.58 -21.19 6.87
CA GLU A 329 16.98 -21.80 8.04
C GLU A 329 15.48 -21.66 8.03
N THR A 330 14.78 -22.69 8.46
CA THR A 330 13.33 -22.70 8.61
C THR A 330 12.93 -23.32 9.94
N GLU A 331 11.82 -22.86 10.50
CA GLU A 331 11.21 -23.40 11.68
C GLU A 331 9.69 -23.53 11.47
N THR A 332 9.12 -24.69 11.78
CA THR A 332 7.68 -24.93 11.62
C THR A 332 6.95 -24.68 12.93
N VAL A 333 5.86 -23.91 12.88
CA VAL A 333 4.90 -23.72 13.97
C VAL A 333 3.76 -24.71 13.75
N LEU A 334 3.46 -25.51 14.77
CA LEU A 334 2.47 -26.57 14.71
C LEU A 334 1.19 -26.19 15.45
N ALA A 335 0.05 -26.76 15.01
CA ALA A 335 -1.20 -26.68 15.76
C ALA A 335 -1.07 -27.45 17.09
N ASP A 336 -1.56 -26.88 18.16
CA ASP A 336 -1.51 -27.43 19.52
C ASP A 336 -2.72 -28.32 19.82
N THR A 337 -3.79 -28.24 19.03
CA THR A 337 -5.03 -29.01 19.21
C THR A 337 -5.73 -29.30 17.88
N ASP A 338 -6.65 -30.25 17.87
CA ASP A 338 -7.56 -30.48 16.75
C ASP A 338 -8.67 -29.43 16.75
N GLY A 339 -9.12 -29.02 15.54
CA GLY A 339 -10.24 -28.09 15.41
C GLY A 339 -10.29 -27.41 14.06
N VAL A 340 -10.91 -26.23 14.03
CA VAL A 340 -10.91 -25.31 12.90
C VAL A 340 -10.09 -24.08 13.30
N LEU A 341 -9.20 -23.61 12.43
CA LEU A 341 -8.54 -22.33 12.63
C LEU A 341 -9.61 -21.23 12.52
N THR A 342 -9.96 -20.61 13.64
CA THR A 342 -11.05 -19.61 13.70
C THR A 342 -10.57 -18.19 13.56
N ALA A 343 -9.30 -17.93 13.90
CA ALA A 343 -8.67 -16.62 13.74
C ALA A 343 -7.18 -16.76 13.46
N LEU A 344 -6.62 -15.83 12.66
CA LEU A 344 -5.20 -15.67 12.41
C LEU A 344 -4.92 -14.17 12.30
N ASP A 345 -4.20 -13.61 13.27
CA ASP A 345 -3.96 -12.17 13.38
C ASP A 345 -2.89 -11.72 12.38
N ALA A 346 -3.30 -10.88 11.42
CA ALA A 346 -2.41 -10.31 10.42
C ALA A 346 -1.26 -9.51 11.05
N TYR A 347 -1.53 -8.74 12.12
CA TYR A 347 -0.48 -7.96 12.78
C TYR A 347 0.60 -8.85 13.38
N ALA A 348 0.21 -9.92 14.08
CA ALA A 348 1.14 -10.87 14.67
C ALA A 348 2.04 -11.51 13.59
N VAL A 349 1.47 -11.93 12.47
CA VAL A 349 2.21 -12.49 11.33
C VAL A 349 3.13 -11.45 10.69
N GLY A 350 2.68 -10.23 10.50
CA GLY A 350 3.49 -9.12 9.95
C GLY A 350 4.68 -8.78 10.85
N VAL A 351 4.48 -8.71 12.18
CA VAL A 351 5.56 -8.47 13.14
C VAL A 351 6.54 -9.65 13.16
N ALA A 352 6.05 -10.88 13.05
CA ALA A 352 6.92 -12.06 12.96
C ALA A 352 7.79 -12.00 11.69
N ALA A 353 7.21 -11.72 10.53
CA ALA A 353 7.95 -11.56 9.27
C ALA A 353 9.01 -10.45 9.38
N TRP A 354 8.66 -9.31 9.97
CA TRP A 354 9.60 -8.23 10.25
C TRP A 354 10.76 -8.70 11.14
N ARG A 355 10.47 -9.37 12.25
CA ARG A 355 11.49 -9.88 13.20
C ARG A 355 12.38 -10.96 12.60
N LEU A 356 11.87 -11.75 11.63
CA LEU A 356 12.66 -12.72 10.87
C LEU A 356 13.65 -12.05 9.91
N GLY A 357 13.45 -10.78 9.56
CA GLY A 357 14.34 -10.01 8.72
C GLY A 357 13.72 -9.55 7.39
N ALA A 358 12.44 -9.82 7.13
CA ALA A 358 11.75 -9.37 5.93
C ALA A 358 11.51 -7.85 5.89
N GLY A 359 11.46 -7.19 7.04
CA GLY A 359 11.29 -5.74 7.16
C GLY A 359 12.47 -5.08 7.87
N ARG A 360 12.44 -3.76 7.96
CA ARG A 360 13.46 -2.94 8.61
C ARG A 360 12.90 -2.11 9.75
N ALA A 361 13.72 -1.86 10.77
CA ALA A 361 13.38 -0.96 11.88
C ALA A 361 13.76 0.49 11.54
N ARG A 362 14.83 0.67 10.78
CA ARG A 362 15.32 1.97 10.28
C ARG A 362 15.40 1.92 8.77
N LYS A 363 15.23 3.04 8.12
CA LYS A 363 15.22 3.14 6.66
C LYS A 363 16.48 2.58 6.00
N GLU A 364 17.61 2.67 6.69
CA GLU A 364 18.94 2.24 6.24
C GLU A 364 19.22 0.77 6.51
N ASP A 365 18.40 0.09 7.34
CA ASP A 365 18.62 -1.30 7.69
C ASP A 365 18.44 -2.21 6.46
N PRO A 366 19.32 -3.20 6.25
CA PRO A 366 19.13 -4.17 5.17
C PRO A 366 17.97 -5.13 5.50
N VAL A 367 17.27 -5.60 4.48
CA VAL A 367 16.28 -6.67 4.58
C VAL A 367 16.85 -7.99 4.05
N GLN A 368 16.37 -9.11 4.60
CA GLN A 368 16.63 -10.44 4.07
C GLN A 368 15.54 -10.79 3.06
N ALA A 369 15.89 -10.85 1.79
CA ALA A 369 14.93 -11.08 0.72
C ALA A 369 14.18 -12.42 0.84
N ALA A 370 14.81 -13.43 1.45
CA ALA A 370 14.26 -14.77 1.65
C ALA A 370 13.49 -14.94 2.97
N ALA A 371 13.55 -13.94 3.88
CA ALA A 371 12.89 -14.03 5.19
C ALA A 371 11.39 -13.79 5.09
N GLY A 372 10.64 -14.42 5.98
CA GLY A 372 9.19 -14.25 6.08
C GLY A 372 8.47 -15.41 6.75
N VAL A 373 7.17 -15.42 6.58
CA VAL A 373 6.25 -16.44 7.07
C VAL A 373 5.47 -17.02 5.89
N GLU A 374 5.42 -18.34 5.79
CA GLU A 374 4.57 -19.09 4.88
C GLU A 374 3.48 -19.80 5.68
N LEU A 375 2.22 -19.55 5.35
CA LEU A 375 1.05 -20.09 6.02
C LEU A 375 0.62 -21.41 5.35
N HIS A 376 0.23 -22.40 6.16
CA HIS A 376 -0.28 -23.70 5.69
C HIS A 376 -1.77 -23.90 6.02
N ALA A 377 -2.36 -22.96 6.75
CA ALA A 377 -3.78 -22.93 7.05
C ALA A 377 -4.28 -21.48 7.16
N LYS A 378 -5.54 -21.27 6.80
CA LYS A 378 -6.28 -20.00 6.93
C LYS A 378 -7.51 -20.18 7.82
N PRO A 379 -8.08 -19.09 8.35
CA PRO A 379 -9.37 -19.17 9.05
C PRO A 379 -10.43 -19.89 8.20
N GLY A 380 -11.08 -20.89 8.81
CA GLY A 380 -11.99 -21.82 8.15
C GLY A 380 -11.42 -23.21 7.88
N ASP A 381 -10.10 -23.37 7.86
CA ASP A 381 -9.46 -24.66 7.60
C ASP A 381 -9.49 -25.56 8.84
N ARG A 382 -9.75 -26.88 8.62
CA ARG A 382 -9.56 -27.90 9.64
C ARG A 382 -8.09 -28.20 9.83
N VAL A 383 -7.66 -28.25 11.09
CA VAL A 383 -6.31 -28.61 11.48
C VAL A 383 -6.32 -29.69 12.54
N SER A 384 -5.27 -30.49 12.58
CA SER A 384 -5.05 -31.53 13.61
C SER A 384 -3.85 -31.16 14.47
N ALA A 385 -3.86 -31.59 15.73
CA ALA A 385 -2.70 -31.40 16.63
C ALA A 385 -1.41 -31.94 15.97
N GLY A 386 -0.35 -31.12 15.97
CA GLY A 386 0.90 -31.42 15.30
C GLY A 386 0.93 -31.12 13.79
N GLN A 387 -0.15 -30.70 13.18
CA GLN A 387 -0.16 -30.24 11.79
C GLN A 387 0.56 -28.87 11.66
N PRO A 388 1.39 -28.64 10.61
CA PRO A 388 1.96 -27.34 10.33
C PRO A 388 0.88 -26.27 10.14
N LEU A 389 0.98 -25.16 10.90
CA LEU A 389 0.18 -23.95 10.69
C LEU A 389 0.94 -22.95 9.83
N MET A 390 2.25 -22.83 10.06
CA MET A 390 3.10 -21.94 9.29
C MET A 390 4.57 -22.37 9.35
N THR A 391 5.35 -21.91 8.37
CA THR A 391 6.81 -22.04 8.35
C THR A 391 7.42 -20.65 8.42
N LEU A 392 8.37 -20.48 9.33
CA LEU A 392 9.19 -19.28 9.51
C LEU A 392 10.47 -19.43 8.71
N HIS A 393 10.87 -18.39 7.99
CA HIS A 393 12.04 -18.38 7.10
C HIS A 393 13.00 -17.25 7.51
N THR A 394 14.29 -17.55 7.68
CA THR A 394 15.33 -16.54 7.97
C THR A 394 16.74 -17.05 7.62
N ASP A 395 17.67 -16.14 7.36
CA ASP A 395 19.09 -16.47 7.25
C ASP A 395 19.82 -16.37 8.62
N THR A 396 19.10 -15.99 9.68
CA THR A 396 19.64 -15.69 11.01
C THR A 396 18.82 -16.44 12.07
N PRO A 397 19.19 -17.66 12.48
CA PRO A 397 18.36 -18.52 13.33
C PRO A 397 18.03 -17.91 14.71
N GLU A 398 18.86 -16.99 15.21
CA GLU A 398 18.62 -16.29 16.48
C GLU A 398 17.34 -15.42 16.43
N ARG A 399 16.82 -15.14 15.24
CA ARG A 399 15.59 -14.37 15.04
C ARG A 399 14.31 -15.15 15.30
N PHE A 400 14.35 -16.50 15.27
CA PHE A 400 13.16 -17.34 15.50
C PHE A 400 12.49 -17.08 16.85
N ALA A 401 13.28 -16.94 17.93
CA ALA A 401 12.74 -16.71 19.27
C ALA A 401 11.83 -15.46 19.31
N ARG A 402 12.31 -14.34 18.76
CA ARG A 402 11.55 -13.09 18.71
C ARG A 402 10.35 -13.13 17.75
N ALA A 403 10.43 -13.92 16.69
CA ALA A 403 9.29 -14.13 15.78
C ALA A 403 8.19 -14.94 16.47
N ARG A 404 8.53 -15.98 17.22
CA ARG A 404 7.56 -16.75 18.03
C ARG A 404 6.90 -15.92 19.11
N GLU A 405 7.65 -15.03 19.78
CA GLU A 405 7.06 -14.06 20.72
C GLU A 405 6.00 -13.20 20.07
N ALA A 406 6.22 -12.75 18.81
CA ALA A 406 5.23 -11.95 18.06
C ALA A 406 3.99 -12.75 17.71
N LEU A 407 4.14 -14.05 17.45
CA LEU A 407 3.05 -14.95 17.10
C LEU A 407 2.27 -15.47 18.31
N ALA A 408 2.74 -15.23 19.54
CA ALA A 408 2.07 -15.71 20.74
C ALA A 408 0.64 -15.12 20.86
N GLY A 409 -0.37 -15.97 20.83
CA GLY A 409 -1.79 -15.55 20.80
C GLY A 409 -2.27 -15.03 19.45
N GLY A 410 -1.48 -15.15 18.39
CA GLY A 410 -1.81 -14.68 17.04
C GLY A 410 -2.74 -15.58 16.24
N TRP A 411 -3.18 -16.72 16.80
CA TRP A 411 -4.19 -17.58 16.17
C TRP A 411 -5.10 -18.24 17.22
N GLN A 412 -6.26 -18.70 16.76
CA GLN A 412 -7.20 -19.45 17.58
C GLN A 412 -7.69 -20.68 16.82
N ILE A 413 -7.78 -21.82 17.53
CA ILE A 413 -8.36 -23.05 17.03
C ILE A 413 -9.59 -23.34 17.89
N GLY A 414 -10.72 -23.61 17.25
CA GLY A 414 -12.00 -23.82 17.91
C GLY A 414 -12.99 -24.65 17.08
N GLU A 415 -14.27 -24.45 17.29
CA GLU A 415 -15.34 -25.14 16.55
C GLU A 415 -15.64 -24.40 15.22
N ALA A 416 -16.14 -25.14 14.22
CA ALA A 416 -16.38 -24.61 12.86
C ALA A 416 -17.37 -23.42 12.82
N GLU A 417 -18.33 -23.41 13.73
CA GLU A 417 -19.35 -22.35 13.84
C GLU A 417 -18.77 -20.98 14.25
N GLN A 418 -17.55 -20.96 14.75
CA GLN A 418 -16.82 -19.75 15.15
C GLN A 418 -15.97 -19.18 14.00
N ALA A 419 -15.78 -19.93 12.92
CA ALA A 419 -15.02 -19.48 11.76
C ALA A 419 -15.91 -18.65 10.83
N GLY A 420 -15.78 -17.34 10.88
CA GLY A 420 -16.44 -16.43 9.94
C GLY A 420 -15.77 -16.47 8.57
N SER A 421 -16.53 -16.71 7.49
CA SER A 421 -16.07 -16.40 6.14
C SER A 421 -16.28 -14.90 5.91
N ARG A 422 -15.21 -14.14 5.75
CA ARG A 422 -15.26 -12.72 5.43
C ARG A 422 -14.85 -12.50 3.98
N SER A 423 -15.62 -11.68 3.25
CA SER A 423 -15.22 -11.24 1.93
C SER A 423 -13.92 -10.41 2.01
N VAL A 424 -13.02 -10.59 1.05
CA VAL A 424 -11.80 -9.76 0.99
C VAL A 424 -12.14 -8.30 0.65
N VAL A 425 -13.18 -8.06 -0.15
CA VAL A 425 -13.75 -6.73 -0.39
C VAL A 425 -14.94 -6.57 0.54
N LEU A 426 -14.89 -5.57 1.42
CA LEU A 426 -15.91 -5.29 2.43
C LEU A 426 -16.93 -4.29 1.91
N ASP A 427 -16.46 -3.26 1.18
CA ASP A 427 -17.31 -2.20 0.66
C ASP A 427 -16.65 -1.45 -0.49
N ARG A 428 -17.43 -0.67 -1.24
CA ARG A 428 -17.03 0.16 -2.36
C ARG A 428 -17.55 1.58 -2.17
N ILE A 429 -16.67 2.58 -2.29
CA ILE A 429 -16.99 3.99 -2.07
C ILE A 429 -16.70 4.77 -3.34
N THR A 430 -17.71 5.50 -3.81
CA THR A 430 -17.68 6.33 -5.03
C THR A 430 -17.78 7.81 -4.69
N ALA A 431 -17.57 8.67 -5.69
CA ALA A 431 -17.74 10.11 -5.55
C ALA A 431 -19.16 10.52 -5.10
N GLU A 432 -20.21 9.81 -5.57
CA GLU A 432 -21.61 10.10 -5.19
C GLU A 432 -21.88 9.80 -3.70
N GLU A 433 -21.13 8.86 -3.10
CA GLU A 433 -21.25 8.51 -1.68
C GLU A 433 -20.38 9.41 -0.81
N ALA A 434 -19.23 9.83 -1.30
CA ALA A 434 -18.32 10.76 -0.60
C ALA A 434 -18.86 12.21 -0.49
N ASP A 435 -19.86 12.56 -1.30
CA ASP A 435 -20.51 13.87 -1.28
C ASP A 435 -21.77 13.94 -0.37
N ARG A 436 -22.18 12.84 0.28
CA ARG A 436 -23.31 12.74 1.22
C ARG A 436 -22.88 13.00 2.65
#